data_97bcf99f280852d85a35529f4ccfc2b6
#
_entry.id   97bcf99f280852d85a35529f4ccfc2b6
#
_cell.length_a   1.000
_cell.length_b   1.000
_cell.length_c   1.000
_cell.angle_alpha   90.00
_cell.angle_beta   90.00
_cell.angle_gamma   90.00
#
_symmetry.space_group_name_H-M   'P 1'
#
loop_
_entity.id
_entity.type
_entity.pdbx_description
1 polymer ?
#
loop_
_entity_poly.entity_id
_entity_poly.type
_entity_poly.pdbx_seq_one_letter_code
_entity_poly.pdbx_strand_id
1 'polypeptide(L)'
;CSLKRPQDHVERERERERETMEEVFPFCSYRGLRQVPQIPTTLLSRNAPVQPRLPLLSSPRAARLSLHTPIPLPEKPPKLSPTLPLLPPDSAPSSSSSFRDKLLFLDALGVDLFAAAAAHPALVAAPLADLRVAVDFLRSLGHAAPEIRRACGMCPEILTAAPADLAAAVAFLLREAGVQGRDLRRVIGRRPRLLVSDVARRLRPTLYFLQMLGVAPIARHASLLSCSVEEKLLPRLDFLEEVGFSYRDARAMARRFPQLFCYSIEENLRPKSQFFVSEMRRELRELRDFPQYFSFSLANRIRPRHQSCKEKGASFPLPALLRPNNEQFNAQLEVRISSSSPLRRSPLWLATSDTDL
;
A
#
# COMPACT_ATOMS: atom_id res chain seq x y z
N CYS A 1 11.90 14.30 -41.72
CA CYS A 1 12.73 13.83 -40.60
C CYS A 1 12.34 14.60 -39.37
N SER A 2 11.36 14.07 -38.56
CA SER A 2 10.95 14.68 -37.29
C SER A 2 11.75 14.04 -36.15
N LEU A 3 12.57 14.83 -35.52
CA LEU A 3 13.31 14.51 -34.32
C LEU A 3 12.30 14.31 -33.16
N LYS A 4 12.04 13.08 -32.75
CA LYS A 4 11.25 12.74 -31.57
C LYS A 4 11.98 13.21 -30.33
N ARG A 5 11.31 14.01 -29.50
CA ARG A 5 11.86 14.58 -28.26
C ARG A 5 12.22 13.47 -27.23
N PRO A 6 13.29 13.65 -26.45
CA PRO A 6 13.71 12.70 -25.41
C PRO A 6 12.66 12.40 -24.33
N GLN A 7 11.67 13.28 -24.18
CA GLN A 7 10.57 13.13 -23.22
C GLN A 7 9.62 11.97 -23.54
N ASP A 8 9.40 11.68 -24.82
CA ASP A 8 8.51 10.57 -25.27
C ASP A 8 9.10 9.19 -24.95
N HIS A 9 10.41 9.08 -24.79
CA HIS A 9 11.07 7.83 -24.41
C HIS A 9 10.90 7.53 -22.94
N VAL A 10 11.03 8.55 -22.08
CA VAL A 10 10.88 8.44 -20.64
C VAL A 10 9.42 8.17 -20.24
N GLU A 11 8.45 8.74 -20.97
CA GLU A 11 7.03 8.44 -20.74
C GLU A 11 6.65 7.03 -21.15
N ARG A 12 7.16 6.52 -22.26
CA ARG A 12 6.93 5.12 -22.66
C ARG A 12 7.63 4.10 -21.76
N GLU A 13 8.79 4.40 -21.20
CA GLU A 13 9.40 3.55 -20.17
C GLU A 13 8.57 3.55 -18.91
N ARG A 14 8.03 4.68 -18.48
CA ARG A 14 7.10 4.78 -17.34
C ARG A 14 5.77 4.06 -17.58
N GLU A 15 5.27 4.05 -18.80
CA GLU A 15 4.06 3.35 -19.19
C GLU A 15 4.27 1.83 -19.22
N ARG A 16 5.41 1.37 -19.74
CA ARG A 16 5.81 -0.05 -19.69
C ARG A 16 6.12 -0.53 -18.27
N GLU A 17 6.68 0.31 -17.42
CA GLU A 17 6.83 0.00 -15.97
C GLU A 17 5.45 -0.08 -15.27
N ARG A 18 4.44 0.64 -15.76
CA ARG A 18 3.04 0.54 -15.29
C ARG A 18 2.38 -0.75 -15.75
N GLU A 19 2.53 -1.14 -17.01
CA GLU A 19 1.96 -2.39 -17.55
C GLU A 19 2.56 -3.62 -16.90
N THR A 20 3.88 -3.65 -16.66
CA THR A 20 4.51 -4.72 -15.88
C THR A 20 4.10 -4.74 -14.42
N MET A 21 3.68 -3.60 -13.85
CA MET A 21 3.13 -3.53 -12.49
C MET A 21 1.67 -3.99 -12.42
N GLU A 22 0.88 -3.84 -13.47
CA GLU A 22 -0.50 -4.33 -13.53
C GLU A 22 -0.57 -5.85 -13.74
N GLU A 23 0.35 -6.45 -14.49
CA GLU A 23 0.47 -7.92 -14.63
C GLU A 23 0.94 -8.61 -13.33
N VAL A 24 1.67 -7.92 -12.46
CA VAL A 24 2.23 -8.48 -11.22
C VAL A 24 1.27 -8.32 -10.02
N PHE A 25 0.19 -7.53 -10.15
CA PHE A 25 -0.81 -7.33 -9.11
C PHE A 25 -2.23 -7.80 -9.48
N PRO A 26 -2.47 -9.10 -9.71
CA PRO A 26 -3.78 -9.63 -9.54
C PRO A 26 -4.03 -9.78 -8.04
N PHE A 27 -4.91 -8.94 -7.48
CA PHE A 27 -5.56 -9.17 -6.19
C PHE A 27 -4.64 -9.43 -4.98
N CYS A 28 -4.16 -8.40 -4.30
CA CYS A 28 -3.96 -8.49 -2.86
C CYS A 28 -5.32 -8.56 -2.15
N SER A 29 -5.97 -9.71 -2.23
CA SER A 29 -7.14 -10.05 -1.42
C SER A 29 -6.66 -10.33 0.01
N TYR A 30 -7.03 -9.47 0.91
CA TYR A 30 -6.90 -9.68 2.34
C TYR A 30 -7.87 -10.80 2.76
N ARG A 31 -7.39 -12.03 2.92
CA ARG A 31 -8.01 -13.06 3.75
C ARG A 31 -6.97 -13.58 4.72
N GLY A 32 -7.23 -13.43 6.01
CA GLY A 32 -6.51 -14.14 7.06
C GLY A 32 -6.12 -13.32 8.27
N LEU A 33 -7.10 -12.95 9.11
CA LEU A 33 -6.85 -12.65 10.52
C LEU A 33 -6.55 -13.96 11.25
N ARG A 34 -5.30 -14.18 11.66
CA ARG A 34 -4.97 -15.07 12.77
C ARG A 34 -4.23 -14.29 13.83
N GLN A 35 -4.61 -14.54 15.08
CA GLN A 35 -4.18 -13.93 16.33
C GLN A 35 -2.66 -13.70 16.39
N VAL A 36 -2.28 -12.48 16.75
CA VAL A 36 -0.90 -12.05 16.97
C VAL A 36 -0.59 -12.14 18.46
N PRO A 37 0.54 -12.74 18.88
CA PRO A 37 1.04 -12.64 20.24
C PRO A 37 1.48 -11.19 20.55
N GLN A 38 1.13 -10.70 21.71
CA GLN A 38 1.53 -9.36 22.17
C GLN A 38 3.04 -9.29 22.38
N ILE A 39 3.73 -8.40 21.71
CA ILE A 39 5.15 -8.10 21.89
C ILE A 39 5.30 -6.99 22.93
N PRO A 40 6.22 -7.11 23.91
CA PRO A 40 6.41 -6.11 24.98
C PRO A 40 6.94 -4.78 24.45
N THR A 41 6.36 -3.70 24.96
CA THR A 41 6.58 -2.27 24.61
C THR A 41 7.94 -1.70 25.11
N THR A 42 9.03 -2.46 25.17
CA THR A 42 10.27 -2.03 25.83
C THR A 42 11.38 -1.52 24.90
N LEU A 43 11.18 -1.36 23.61
CA LEU A 43 12.24 -0.93 22.69
C LEU A 43 12.10 0.50 22.12
N LEU A 44 11.18 1.33 22.63
CA LEU A 44 11.05 2.74 22.18
C LEU A 44 11.57 3.76 23.20
N SER A 45 12.41 3.38 24.17
CA SER A 45 12.97 4.31 25.15
C SER A 45 14.49 4.42 25.04
N ARG A 46 14.97 5.14 24.06
CA ARG A 46 16.28 5.80 24.09
C ARG A 46 16.25 7.03 23.18
N ASN A 47 15.91 8.14 23.79
CA ASN A 47 16.34 9.54 23.59
C ASN A 47 15.22 10.49 23.94
N ALA A 48 15.14 10.85 25.22
CA ALA A 48 14.35 11.98 25.71
C ALA A 48 15.14 13.26 25.53
N PRO A 49 14.58 14.34 24.98
CA PRO A 49 15.13 15.67 25.17
C PRO A 49 14.66 16.25 26.50
N VAL A 50 15.59 16.91 27.17
CA VAL A 50 15.52 17.65 28.41
C VAL A 50 14.31 18.62 28.42
N GLN A 51 13.42 18.47 29.41
CA GLN A 51 12.37 19.44 29.70
C GLN A 51 12.87 20.52 30.67
N PRO A 52 12.52 21.81 30.50
CA PRO A 52 12.76 22.85 31.51
C PRO A 52 11.72 22.72 32.63
N ARG A 53 12.24 22.81 33.86
CA ARG A 53 11.48 22.82 35.10
C ARG A 53 10.63 24.08 35.20
N LEU A 54 9.36 23.93 35.55
CA LEU A 54 8.50 25.00 36.12
C LEU A 54 8.16 24.65 37.58
N PRO A 55 7.96 25.65 38.44
CA PRO A 55 7.98 25.49 39.90
C PRO A 55 6.65 25.02 40.47
N LEU A 56 6.80 24.25 41.57
CA LEU A 56 5.75 23.79 42.47
C LEU A 56 4.95 24.95 43.07
N LEU A 57 3.63 24.91 42.95
CA LEU A 57 2.72 25.62 43.85
C LEU A 57 1.83 24.64 44.58
N SER A 58 1.86 24.83 45.89
CA SER A 58 1.32 24.09 47.01
C SER A 58 -0.21 23.92 46.98
N SER A 59 -0.66 22.73 47.43
CA SER A 59 -2.04 22.43 47.83
C SER A 59 -2.48 23.20 49.07
N PRO A 60 -3.78 23.41 49.26
CA PRO A 60 -4.37 23.33 50.59
C PRO A 60 -5.54 22.32 50.67
N ARG A 61 -5.35 21.35 51.52
CA ARG A 61 -6.12 20.92 52.70
C ARG A 61 -7.65 20.85 52.60
N ALA A 62 -8.09 19.62 52.86
CA ALA A 62 -9.46 19.19 53.06
C ALA A 62 -10.28 19.99 54.09
N ALA A 63 -11.57 20.16 53.80
CA ALA A 63 -12.59 20.41 54.80
C ALA A 63 -13.80 19.49 54.54
N ARG A 64 -14.06 18.62 55.50
CA ARG A 64 -15.30 17.83 55.65
C ARG A 64 -16.40 18.80 56.11
N LEU A 65 -17.57 18.69 55.51
CA LEU A 65 -18.83 19.04 56.18
C LEU A 65 -19.91 18.03 55.77
N SER A 66 -20.37 17.28 56.80
CA SER A 66 -21.56 16.48 56.80
C SER A 66 -22.76 17.34 57.04
N LEU A 67 -23.84 17.14 56.32
CA LEU A 67 -25.19 17.50 56.77
C LEU A 67 -26.21 16.59 56.13
N HIS A 68 -26.85 15.80 57.01
CA HIS A 68 -28.06 14.99 56.76
C HIS A 68 -29.27 15.89 56.59
N THR A 69 -30.09 15.63 55.61
CA THR A 69 -31.53 15.95 55.66
C THR A 69 -32.32 14.88 54.91
N PRO A 70 -33.50 14.44 55.46
CA PRO A 70 -34.22 13.28 54.97
C PRO A 70 -35.19 13.58 53.82
N ILE A 71 -35.38 12.64 52.95
CA ILE A 71 -36.29 12.64 51.82
C ILE A 71 -37.68 12.22 52.28
N PRO A 72 -38.80 12.95 51.97
CA PRO A 72 -40.14 12.44 52.18
C PRO A 72 -40.61 11.57 51.03
N LEU A 73 -41.26 10.46 51.35
CA LEU A 73 -41.99 9.55 50.42
C LEU A 73 -43.20 10.27 49.79
N PRO A 74 -43.52 10.03 48.51
CA PRO A 74 -44.79 10.47 47.94
C PRO A 74 -45.88 9.45 48.10
N GLU A 75 -47.10 9.98 48.33
CA GLU A 75 -48.35 9.32 48.53
C GLU A 75 -48.92 8.64 47.22
N LYS A 76 -49.85 7.73 47.42
CA LYS A 76 -50.52 6.88 46.40
C LYS A 76 -51.32 7.70 45.38
N PRO A 77 -51.43 7.22 44.12
CA PRO A 77 -52.25 7.85 43.09
C PRO A 77 -53.72 7.47 43.18
N PRO A 78 -54.65 8.34 42.69
CA PRO A 78 -56.07 8.05 42.53
C PRO A 78 -56.35 7.21 41.28
N LYS A 79 -57.31 6.32 41.42
CA LYS A 79 -57.90 5.50 40.34
C LYS A 79 -58.67 6.37 39.39
N LEU A 80 -58.36 6.27 38.08
CA LEU A 80 -59.24 6.73 37.02
C LEU A 80 -59.37 5.61 35.95
N SER A 81 -60.60 5.40 35.55
CA SER A 81 -61.07 4.40 34.61
C SER A 81 -60.62 4.56 33.17
N PRO A 82 -60.67 3.52 32.34
CA PRO A 82 -60.03 3.51 31.01
C PRO A 82 -60.94 4.17 29.98
N THR A 83 -60.48 5.27 29.40
CA THR A 83 -61.01 5.76 28.13
C THR A 83 -59.93 5.55 27.11
N LEU A 84 -60.11 4.61 26.18
CA LEU A 84 -59.26 4.40 25.00
C LEU A 84 -59.38 5.64 24.08
N PRO A 85 -58.28 6.28 23.75
CA PRO A 85 -58.21 7.03 22.50
C PRO A 85 -57.74 6.04 21.41
N LEU A 86 -58.50 5.96 20.33
CA LEU A 86 -58.09 5.37 19.07
C LEU A 86 -56.75 6.03 18.65
N LEU A 87 -55.70 5.26 18.64
CA LEU A 87 -54.47 5.60 17.92
C LEU A 87 -54.77 5.51 16.42
N PRO A 88 -54.37 6.51 15.63
CA PRO A 88 -54.40 6.35 14.18
C PRO A 88 -53.36 5.26 13.76
N PRO A 89 -53.76 4.39 12.84
CA PRO A 89 -52.77 3.48 12.25
C PRO A 89 -51.93 4.31 11.30
N ASP A 90 -50.66 4.13 11.37
CA ASP A 90 -49.62 4.53 10.41
C ASP A 90 -48.53 5.44 10.98
N SER A 91 -47.43 4.80 11.32
CA SER A 91 -46.11 5.06 10.77
C SER A 91 -45.04 4.33 11.56
N ALA A 92 -45.04 3.01 11.50
CA ALA A 92 -43.80 2.27 11.61
C ALA A 92 -43.25 2.21 10.18
N PRO A 93 -42.09 2.85 9.89
CA PRO A 93 -41.43 2.61 8.60
C PRO A 93 -41.05 1.14 8.59
N SER A 94 -41.69 0.37 7.76
CA SER A 94 -41.45 -1.06 7.60
C SER A 94 -39.98 -1.29 7.29
N SER A 95 -39.27 -2.02 8.12
CA SER A 95 -37.86 -2.39 7.93
C SER A 95 -37.61 -3.04 6.56
N SER A 96 -38.61 -3.62 5.95
CA SER A 96 -38.56 -4.21 4.61
C SER A 96 -38.45 -3.18 3.49
N SER A 97 -39.15 -2.01 3.58
CA SER A 97 -39.01 -0.95 2.56
C SER A 97 -37.62 -0.35 2.56
N SER A 98 -37.06 -0.10 3.74
CA SER A 98 -35.73 0.44 3.89
C SER A 98 -34.61 -0.49 3.31
N PHE A 99 -34.74 -1.81 3.47
CA PHE A 99 -33.79 -2.77 2.90
C PHE A 99 -33.89 -2.82 1.36
N ARG A 100 -35.10 -2.84 0.82
CA ARG A 100 -35.37 -2.80 -0.63
C ARG A 100 -34.77 -1.55 -1.27
N ASP A 101 -34.93 -0.40 -0.64
CA ASP A 101 -34.46 0.87 -1.15
C ASP A 101 -32.92 0.91 -1.17
N LYS A 102 -32.26 0.33 -0.16
CA LYS A 102 -30.79 0.15 -0.14
C LYS A 102 -30.34 -0.76 -1.26
N LEU A 103 -31.03 -1.89 -1.47
CA LEU A 103 -30.72 -2.83 -2.54
C LEU A 103 -30.78 -2.14 -3.90
N LEU A 104 -31.88 -1.44 -4.19
CA LEU A 104 -32.05 -0.71 -5.44
C LEU A 104 -31.00 0.39 -5.63
N PHE A 105 -30.65 1.10 -4.55
CA PHE A 105 -29.64 2.15 -4.60
C PHE A 105 -28.23 1.59 -4.93
N LEU A 106 -27.83 0.49 -4.27
CA LEU A 106 -26.53 -0.12 -4.50
C LEU A 106 -26.46 -0.83 -5.85
N ASP A 107 -27.55 -1.45 -6.28
CA ASP A 107 -27.68 -2.06 -7.61
C ASP A 107 -27.55 -1.00 -8.72
N ALA A 108 -28.19 0.16 -8.56
CA ALA A 108 -28.04 1.29 -9.47
C ALA A 108 -26.60 1.83 -9.55
N LEU A 109 -25.79 1.65 -8.49
CA LEU A 109 -24.35 1.93 -8.49
C LEU A 109 -23.52 0.78 -9.07
N GLY A 110 -24.13 -0.39 -9.28
CA GLY A 110 -23.48 -1.63 -9.68
C GLY A 110 -22.66 -2.27 -8.55
N VAL A 111 -23.02 -2.02 -7.29
CA VAL A 111 -22.42 -2.60 -6.10
C VAL A 111 -23.29 -3.73 -5.58
N ASP A 112 -22.77 -4.94 -5.52
CA ASP A 112 -23.46 -6.09 -4.93
C ASP A 112 -23.58 -5.91 -3.42
N LEU A 113 -24.83 -5.71 -2.94
CA LEU A 113 -25.14 -5.55 -1.53
C LEU A 113 -24.73 -6.77 -0.70
N PHE A 114 -24.93 -7.99 -1.21
CA PHE A 114 -24.62 -9.19 -0.45
C PHE A 114 -23.11 -9.38 -0.28
N ALA A 115 -22.34 -9.18 -1.34
CA ALA A 115 -20.89 -9.22 -1.28
C ALA A 115 -20.33 -8.09 -0.37
N ALA A 116 -20.89 -6.89 -0.47
CA ALA A 116 -20.51 -5.75 0.36
C ALA A 116 -20.87 -5.96 1.83
N ALA A 117 -22.05 -6.51 2.14
CA ALA A 117 -22.49 -6.82 3.49
C ALA A 117 -21.69 -7.98 4.11
N ALA A 118 -21.29 -8.98 3.33
CA ALA A 118 -20.38 -10.05 3.78
C ALA A 118 -19.02 -9.52 4.20
N ALA A 119 -18.51 -8.50 3.50
CA ALA A 119 -17.24 -7.83 3.82
C ALA A 119 -17.38 -6.83 4.97
N HIS A 120 -18.53 -6.14 5.07
CA HIS A 120 -18.83 -5.10 6.05
C HIS A 120 -20.27 -5.21 6.56
N PRO A 121 -20.58 -6.03 7.57
CA PRO A 121 -21.93 -6.30 8.06
C PRO A 121 -22.70 -5.06 8.54
N ALA A 122 -21.98 -4.03 9.04
CA ALA A 122 -22.59 -2.77 9.48
C ALA A 122 -23.38 -2.05 8.36
N LEU A 123 -23.07 -2.34 7.09
CA LEU A 123 -23.78 -1.78 5.94
C LEU A 123 -25.28 -2.11 5.95
N VAL A 124 -25.69 -3.27 6.47
CA VAL A 124 -27.09 -3.69 6.54
C VAL A 124 -27.89 -2.79 7.49
N ALA A 125 -27.29 -2.42 8.61
CA ALA A 125 -27.92 -1.57 9.63
C ALA A 125 -27.88 -0.07 9.28
N ALA A 126 -26.89 0.37 8.48
CA ALA A 126 -26.67 1.77 8.17
C ALA A 126 -27.89 2.41 7.45
N PRO A 127 -28.29 3.66 7.77
CA PRO A 127 -29.35 4.37 7.06
C PRO A 127 -29.00 4.60 5.57
N LEU A 128 -30.00 4.54 4.68
CA LEU A 128 -29.78 4.84 3.25
C LEU A 128 -29.27 6.27 3.02
N ALA A 129 -29.65 7.20 3.90
CA ALA A 129 -29.17 8.58 3.84
C ALA A 129 -27.65 8.66 3.94
N ASP A 130 -27.02 7.91 4.85
CA ASP A 130 -25.57 7.91 5.06
C ASP A 130 -24.85 7.34 3.83
N LEU A 131 -25.40 6.26 3.23
CA LEU A 131 -24.87 5.69 1.99
C LEU A 131 -24.86 6.71 0.86
N ARG A 132 -25.94 7.48 0.72
CA ARG A 132 -26.05 8.54 -0.29
C ARG A 132 -25.01 9.64 -0.04
N VAL A 133 -24.90 10.10 1.19
CA VAL A 133 -23.91 11.14 1.56
C VAL A 133 -22.49 10.69 1.24
N ALA A 134 -22.10 9.44 1.54
CA ALA A 134 -20.80 8.90 1.22
C ALA A 134 -20.55 8.84 -0.31
N VAL A 135 -21.55 8.43 -1.09
CA VAL A 135 -21.46 8.39 -2.55
C VAL A 135 -21.37 9.81 -3.13
N ASP A 136 -22.14 10.77 -2.62
CA ASP A 136 -22.09 12.16 -3.07
C ASP A 136 -20.77 12.81 -2.70
N PHE A 137 -20.16 12.45 -1.55
CA PHE A 137 -18.81 12.85 -1.22
C PHE A 137 -17.80 12.36 -2.25
N LEU A 138 -17.86 11.09 -2.68
CA LEU A 138 -16.97 10.57 -3.73
C LEU A 138 -17.20 11.29 -5.07
N ARG A 139 -18.46 11.62 -5.43
CA ARG A 139 -18.78 12.42 -6.62
C ARG A 139 -18.17 13.81 -6.54
N SER A 140 -18.22 14.45 -5.38
CA SER A 140 -17.63 15.79 -5.17
C SER A 140 -16.11 15.80 -5.34
N LEU A 141 -15.43 14.66 -5.12
CA LEU A 141 -14.01 14.48 -5.42
C LEU A 141 -13.73 14.20 -6.92
N GLY A 142 -14.76 14.19 -7.76
CA GLY A 142 -14.66 14.00 -9.20
C GLY A 142 -14.62 12.54 -9.64
N HIS A 143 -14.99 11.58 -8.77
CA HIS A 143 -15.08 10.16 -9.16
C HIS A 143 -16.32 9.91 -10.05
N ALA A 144 -16.10 9.22 -11.17
CA ALA A 144 -17.19 8.75 -12.04
C ALA A 144 -17.85 7.48 -11.45
N ALA A 145 -19.06 7.15 -11.90
CA ALA A 145 -19.83 6.00 -11.41
C ALA A 145 -19.04 4.67 -11.43
N PRO A 146 -18.26 4.31 -12.47
CA PRO A 146 -17.45 3.09 -12.47
C PRO A 146 -16.35 3.10 -11.41
N GLU A 147 -15.77 4.28 -11.13
CA GLU A 147 -14.72 4.43 -10.10
C GLU A 147 -15.33 4.30 -8.69
N ILE A 148 -16.52 4.86 -8.47
CA ILE A 148 -17.27 4.73 -7.21
C ILE A 148 -17.64 3.27 -6.98
N ARG A 149 -18.20 2.59 -7.99
CA ARG A 149 -18.49 1.14 -7.93
C ARG A 149 -17.25 0.35 -7.50
N ARG A 150 -16.12 0.59 -8.16
CA ARG A 150 -14.85 -0.08 -7.84
C ARG A 150 -14.38 0.23 -6.42
N ALA A 151 -14.44 1.49 -6.00
CA ALA A 151 -14.02 1.92 -4.67
C ALA A 151 -14.87 1.29 -3.57
N CYS A 152 -16.20 1.30 -3.71
CA CYS A 152 -17.14 0.68 -2.77
C CYS A 152 -17.03 -0.85 -2.76
N GLY A 153 -16.78 -1.48 -3.92
CA GLY A 153 -16.54 -2.93 -4.00
C GLY A 153 -15.24 -3.36 -3.31
N MET A 154 -14.17 -2.54 -3.38
CA MET A 154 -12.90 -2.80 -2.69
C MET A 154 -12.92 -2.45 -1.20
N CYS A 155 -13.75 -1.50 -0.79
CA CYS A 155 -13.79 -0.96 0.56
C CYS A 155 -15.23 -0.52 0.89
N PRO A 156 -16.13 -1.47 1.23
CA PRO A 156 -17.54 -1.16 1.56
C PRO A 156 -17.66 -0.26 2.78
N GLU A 157 -16.68 -0.22 3.65
CA GLU A 157 -16.62 0.61 4.85
C GLU A 157 -16.79 2.12 4.52
N ILE A 158 -16.45 2.53 3.29
CA ILE A 158 -16.62 3.93 2.85
C ILE A 158 -18.09 4.35 2.90
N LEU A 159 -19.01 3.43 2.59
CA LEU A 159 -20.44 3.71 2.55
C LEU A 159 -21.06 4.04 3.92
N THR A 160 -20.39 3.63 5.00
CA THR A 160 -20.84 3.84 6.39
C THR A 160 -19.94 4.79 7.16
N ALA A 161 -18.87 5.30 6.53
CA ALA A 161 -17.94 6.21 7.15
C ALA A 161 -18.54 7.61 7.33
N ALA A 162 -18.27 8.24 8.47
CA ALA A 162 -18.72 9.59 8.71
C ALA A 162 -18.08 10.56 7.69
N PRO A 163 -18.84 11.51 7.12
CA PRO A 163 -18.31 12.48 6.18
C PRO A 163 -17.14 13.30 6.71
N ALA A 164 -17.11 13.55 8.02
CA ALA A 164 -16.02 14.23 8.69
C ALA A 164 -14.70 13.44 8.62
N ASP A 165 -14.75 12.12 8.79
CA ASP A 165 -13.58 11.25 8.72
C ASP A 165 -13.07 11.15 7.28
N LEU A 166 -13.97 11.02 6.31
CA LEU A 166 -13.62 11.04 4.88
C LEU A 166 -12.93 12.37 4.51
N ALA A 167 -13.47 13.49 4.98
CA ALA A 167 -12.91 14.81 4.74
C ALA A 167 -11.55 14.98 5.43
N ALA A 168 -11.39 14.47 6.66
CA ALA A 168 -10.13 14.50 7.38
C ALA A 168 -9.02 13.71 6.66
N ALA A 169 -9.35 12.51 6.13
CA ALA A 169 -8.43 11.71 5.35
C ALA A 169 -8.00 12.43 4.06
N VAL A 170 -8.93 13.07 3.35
CA VAL A 170 -8.63 13.88 2.15
C VAL A 170 -7.74 15.07 2.52
N ALA A 171 -8.07 15.80 3.58
CA ALA A 171 -7.26 16.93 4.06
C ALA A 171 -5.82 16.49 4.41
N PHE A 172 -5.65 15.35 5.07
CA PHE A 172 -4.35 14.76 5.36
C PHE A 172 -3.57 14.44 4.06
N LEU A 173 -4.20 13.78 3.09
CA LEU A 173 -3.56 13.44 1.82
C LEU A 173 -3.07 14.69 1.08
N LEU A 174 -3.85 15.76 1.07
CA LEU A 174 -3.51 17.00 0.39
C LEU A 174 -2.43 17.80 1.14
N ARG A 175 -2.58 17.99 2.45
CA ARG A 175 -1.76 18.92 3.25
C ARG A 175 -0.50 18.28 3.81
N GLU A 176 -0.60 17.06 4.36
CA GLU A 176 0.50 16.40 5.05
C GLU A 176 1.27 15.45 4.10
N ALA A 177 0.57 14.61 3.33
CA ALA A 177 1.21 13.68 2.39
C ALA A 177 1.62 14.34 1.06
N GLY A 178 1.19 15.57 0.79
CA GLY A 178 1.58 16.36 -0.38
C GLY A 178 1.00 15.82 -1.70
N VAL A 179 -0.12 15.08 -1.65
CA VAL A 179 -0.82 14.61 -2.85
C VAL A 179 -1.47 15.82 -3.53
N GLN A 180 -1.18 16.02 -4.82
CA GLN A 180 -1.81 17.11 -5.56
C GLN A 180 -3.28 16.80 -5.85
N GLY A 181 -4.15 17.82 -5.85
CA GLY A 181 -5.58 17.64 -6.09
C GLY A 181 -5.92 16.85 -7.36
N ARG A 182 -5.17 17.10 -8.45
CA ARG A 182 -5.30 16.34 -9.71
C ARG A 182 -4.97 14.85 -9.60
N ASP A 183 -4.11 14.46 -8.64
CA ASP A 183 -3.69 13.07 -8.42
C ASP A 183 -4.57 12.36 -7.37
N LEU A 184 -5.36 13.12 -6.61
CA LEU A 184 -6.16 12.61 -5.50
C LEU A 184 -7.13 11.51 -5.95
N ARG A 185 -7.86 11.74 -7.04
CA ARG A 185 -8.78 10.77 -7.63
C ARG A 185 -8.07 9.45 -7.95
N ARG A 186 -6.89 9.52 -8.58
CA ARG A 186 -6.09 8.34 -8.92
C ARG A 186 -5.59 7.60 -7.67
N VAL A 187 -5.16 8.32 -6.65
CA VAL A 187 -4.68 7.75 -5.38
C VAL A 187 -5.81 7.03 -4.66
N ILE A 188 -6.97 7.69 -4.50
CA ILE A 188 -8.16 7.11 -3.87
C ILE A 188 -8.68 5.91 -4.69
N GLY A 189 -8.78 6.03 -6.01
CA GLY A 189 -9.26 4.95 -6.87
C GLY A 189 -8.38 3.70 -6.83
N ARG A 190 -7.07 3.85 -6.56
CA ARG A 190 -6.14 2.71 -6.36
C ARG A 190 -6.19 2.14 -4.95
N ARG A 191 -6.43 2.97 -3.94
CA ARG A 191 -6.41 2.62 -2.52
C ARG A 191 -7.54 3.30 -1.75
N PRO A 192 -8.80 2.90 -1.96
CA PRO A 192 -9.96 3.52 -1.32
C PRO A 192 -9.90 3.46 0.20
N ARG A 193 -9.25 2.44 0.75
CA ARG A 193 -9.04 2.25 2.20
C ARG A 193 -8.32 3.42 2.89
N LEU A 194 -7.62 4.28 2.13
CA LEU A 194 -7.04 5.51 2.67
C LEU A 194 -8.10 6.45 3.26
N LEU A 195 -9.31 6.45 2.69
CA LEU A 195 -10.41 7.32 3.15
C LEU A 195 -10.98 6.93 4.51
N VAL A 196 -10.96 5.62 4.82
CA VAL A 196 -11.50 5.08 6.09
C VAL A 196 -10.42 4.78 7.12
N SER A 197 -9.17 5.08 6.81
CA SER A 197 -8.06 4.89 7.74
C SER A 197 -7.97 6.04 8.71
N ASP A 198 -7.81 5.74 10.01
CA ASP A 198 -7.59 6.74 11.06
C ASP A 198 -6.33 7.55 10.77
N VAL A 199 -6.51 8.87 10.65
CA VAL A 199 -5.42 9.80 10.33
C VAL A 199 -4.37 9.82 11.43
N ALA A 200 -4.81 9.88 12.71
CA ALA A 200 -3.92 10.03 13.86
C ALA A 200 -3.18 8.73 14.19
N ARG A 201 -3.92 7.60 14.15
CA ARG A 201 -3.38 6.31 14.60
C ARG A 201 -2.69 5.52 13.50
N ARG A 202 -2.99 5.79 12.22
CA ARG A 202 -2.47 4.99 11.11
C ARG A 202 -1.78 5.81 10.04
N LEU A 203 -2.45 6.77 9.43
CA LEU A 203 -1.89 7.47 8.27
C LEU A 203 -0.68 8.33 8.64
N ARG A 204 -0.76 9.09 9.72
CA ARG A 204 0.31 9.99 10.16
C ARG A 204 1.53 9.23 10.70
N PRO A 205 1.42 8.20 11.54
CA PRO A 205 2.58 7.36 11.92
C PRO A 205 3.26 6.70 10.72
N THR A 206 2.48 6.20 9.75
CA THR A 206 3.03 5.62 8.52
C THR A 206 3.75 6.66 7.67
N LEU A 207 3.21 7.87 7.56
CA LEU A 207 3.86 8.99 6.88
C LEU A 207 5.22 9.30 7.51
N TYR A 208 5.27 9.47 8.82
CA TYR A 208 6.52 9.75 9.54
C TYR A 208 7.53 8.63 9.41
N PHE A 209 7.09 7.39 9.48
CA PHE A 209 7.96 6.23 9.28
C PHE A 209 8.60 6.23 7.88
N LEU A 210 7.80 6.45 6.83
CA LEU A 210 8.30 6.52 5.45
C LEU A 210 9.26 7.70 5.25
N GLN A 211 8.97 8.86 5.85
CA GLN A 211 9.86 10.03 5.83
C GLN A 211 11.18 9.74 6.57
N MET A 212 11.12 9.06 7.71
CA MET A 212 12.30 8.63 8.47
C MET A 212 13.20 7.68 7.66
N LEU A 213 12.60 6.81 6.86
CA LEU A 213 13.34 5.95 5.91
C LEU A 213 13.96 6.74 4.75
N GLY A 214 13.53 8.00 4.55
CA GLY A 214 13.98 8.85 3.45
C GLY A 214 13.23 8.61 2.14
N VAL A 215 12.04 7.99 2.19
CA VAL A 215 11.17 7.84 1.02
C VAL A 215 10.58 9.21 0.67
N ALA A 216 10.91 9.73 -0.50
CA ALA A 216 10.41 11.02 -1.00
C ALA A 216 10.35 11.02 -2.54
N PRO A 217 9.39 11.74 -3.16
CA PRO A 217 8.23 12.37 -2.52
C PRO A 217 7.13 11.35 -2.18
N ILE A 218 6.54 11.47 -1.00
CA ILE A 218 5.50 10.54 -0.50
C ILE A 218 4.28 10.49 -1.43
N ALA A 219 3.93 11.61 -2.05
CA ALA A 219 2.80 11.69 -2.99
C ALA A 219 2.86 10.64 -4.13
N ARG A 220 4.07 10.28 -4.60
CA ARG A 220 4.25 9.22 -5.62
C ARG A 220 4.02 7.82 -5.04
N HIS A 221 4.14 7.67 -3.74
CA HIS A 221 4.07 6.40 -3.01
C HIS A 221 2.91 6.40 -2.01
N ALA A 222 1.88 7.25 -2.23
CA ALA A 222 0.75 7.43 -1.32
C ALA A 222 0.01 6.11 -0.99
N SER A 223 0.09 5.11 -1.88
CA SER A 223 -0.45 3.77 -1.62
C SER A 223 0.18 3.08 -0.40
N LEU A 224 1.41 3.44 -0.03
CA LEU A 224 2.07 2.88 1.15
C LEU A 224 1.49 3.42 2.46
N LEU A 225 0.83 4.57 2.45
CA LEU A 225 0.17 5.13 3.63
C LEU A 225 -0.96 4.23 4.17
N SER A 226 -1.54 3.37 3.32
CA SER A 226 -2.53 2.37 3.75
C SER A 226 -1.91 1.16 4.45
N CYS A 227 -0.58 1.03 4.46
CA CYS A 227 0.12 -0.07 5.11
C CYS A 227 0.29 0.19 6.60
N SER A 228 0.22 -0.86 7.43
CA SER A 228 0.64 -0.81 8.83
C SER A 228 2.17 -0.78 8.90
N VAL A 229 2.72 0.02 9.80
CA VAL A 229 4.15 0.04 10.07
C VAL A 229 4.59 -1.29 10.67
N GLU A 230 3.88 -1.76 11.71
CA GLU A 230 4.21 -2.93 12.50
C GLU A 230 3.99 -4.24 11.74
N GLU A 231 2.86 -4.35 11.03
CA GLU A 231 2.47 -5.61 10.37
C GLU A 231 3.06 -5.76 8.97
N LYS A 232 3.44 -4.64 8.33
CA LYS A 232 3.84 -4.71 6.93
C LYS A 232 5.19 -4.07 6.64
N LEU A 233 5.48 -2.86 7.12
CA LEU A 233 6.70 -2.17 6.74
C LEU A 233 7.92 -2.72 7.50
N LEU A 234 7.85 -2.81 8.82
CA LEU A 234 8.92 -3.35 9.67
C LEU A 234 9.29 -4.79 9.30
N PRO A 235 8.35 -5.75 9.18
CA PRO A 235 8.73 -7.13 8.85
C PRO A 235 9.52 -7.28 7.54
N ARG A 236 9.38 -6.34 6.62
CA ARG A 236 10.15 -6.36 5.36
C ARG A 236 11.55 -5.81 5.52
N LEU A 237 11.76 -4.88 6.43
CA LEU A 237 13.10 -4.45 6.81
C LEU A 237 13.82 -5.54 7.59
N ASP A 238 13.14 -6.16 8.56
CA ASP A 238 13.66 -7.28 9.35
C ASP A 238 14.05 -8.45 8.44
N PHE A 239 13.21 -8.76 7.45
CA PHE A 239 13.53 -9.78 6.44
C PHE A 239 14.79 -9.44 5.63
N LEU A 240 15.00 -8.19 5.26
CA LEU A 240 16.24 -7.81 4.57
C LEU A 240 17.46 -7.97 5.47
N GLU A 241 17.34 -7.70 6.77
CA GLU A 241 18.40 -7.96 7.75
C GLU A 241 18.64 -9.47 7.94
N GLU A 242 17.57 -10.29 7.95
CA GLU A 242 17.65 -11.76 7.95
C GLU A 242 18.44 -12.30 6.74
N VAL A 243 18.27 -11.69 5.57
CA VAL A 243 19.02 -12.04 4.34
C VAL A 243 20.49 -11.68 4.43
N GLY A 244 20.88 -10.77 5.33
CA GLY A 244 22.26 -10.35 5.56
C GLY A 244 22.57 -8.90 5.18
N PHE A 245 21.57 -8.05 4.90
CA PHE A 245 21.78 -6.62 4.73
C PHE A 245 21.92 -5.92 6.07
N SER A 246 22.76 -4.89 6.14
CA SER A 246 22.72 -3.98 7.29
C SER A 246 21.42 -3.16 7.27
N TYR A 247 20.95 -2.69 8.44
CA TYR A 247 19.81 -1.76 8.53
C TYR A 247 19.99 -0.54 7.61
N ARG A 248 21.21 -0.03 7.50
CA ARG A 248 21.53 1.09 6.59
C ARG A 248 21.29 0.72 5.13
N ASP A 249 21.66 -0.49 4.72
CA ASP A 249 21.47 -0.97 3.35
C ASP A 249 19.99 -1.25 3.08
N ALA A 250 19.27 -1.90 4.01
CA ALA A 250 17.83 -2.14 3.92
C ALA A 250 17.05 -0.81 3.77
N ARG A 251 17.42 0.20 4.56
CA ARG A 251 16.88 1.55 4.44
C ARG A 251 17.19 2.20 3.08
N ALA A 252 18.41 2.06 2.59
CA ALA A 252 18.82 2.59 1.28
C ALA A 252 18.06 1.91 0.14
N MET A 253 17.80 0.60 0.21
CA MET A 253 16.98 -0.15 -0.72
C MET A 253 15.53 0.34 -0.70
N ALA A 254 14.93 0.48 0.48
CA ALA A 254 13.58 0.99 0.66
C ALA A 254 13.40 2.40 0.10
N ARG A 255 14.38 3.29 0.31
CA ARG A 255 14.38 4.64 -0.26
C ARG A 255 14.48 4.64 -1.78
N ARG A 256 15.31 3.76 -2.36
CA ARG A 256 15.52 3.66 -3.82
C ARG A 256 14.37 2.99 -4.52
N PHE A 257 13.71 2.04 -3.87
CA PHE A 257 12.60 1.26 -4.41
C PHE A 257 11.51 1.00 -3.36
N PRO A 258 10.67 2.02 -3.05
CA PRO A 258 9.63 1.91 -2.02
C PRO A 258 8.58 0.83 -2.29
N GLN A 259 8.39 0.43 -3.55
CA GLN A 259 7.50 -0.68 -3.93
C GLN A 259 7.90 -2.00 -3.30
N LEU A 260 9.14 -2.15 -2.82
CA LEU A 260 9.60 -3.31 -2.07
C LEU A 260 8.65 -3.67 -0.91
N PHE A 261 8.07 -2.67 -0.25
CA PHE A 261 7.10 -2.86 0.81
C PHE A 261 5.76 -3.46 0.35
N CYS A 262 5.48 -3.46 -0.95
CA CYS A 262 4.26 -4.04 -1.51
C CYS A 262 4.37 -5.55 -1.73
N TYR A 263 5.58 -6.10 -1.81
CA TYR A 263 5.77 -7.52 -2.08
C TYR A 263 5.56 -8.41 -0.85
N SER A 264 5.09 -9.63 -1.09
CA SER A 264 5.02 -10.69 -0.08
C SER A 264 6.44 -11.17 0.27
N ILE A 265 6.71 -11.40 1.55
CA ILE A 265 7.97 -11.97 1.98
C ILE A 265 8.08 -13.39 1.45
N GLU A 266 7.09 -14.25 1.71
CA GLU A 266 7.14 -15.67 1.41
C GLU A 266 7.02 -15.99 -0.09
N GLU A 267 6.17 -15.25 -0.81
CA GLU A 267 5.90 -15.55 -2.22
C GLU A 267 6.85 -14.82 -3.18
N ASN A 268 7.49 -13.74 -2.75
CA ASN A 268 8.31 -12.91 -3.63
C ASN A 268 9.73 -12.70 -3.11
N LEU A 269 9.88 -12.05 -1.94
CA LEU A 269 11.20 -11.62 -1.47
C LEU A 269 12.10 -12.81 -1.14
N ARG A 270 11.63 -13.78 -0.35
CA ARG A 270 12.39 -14.96 0.09
C ARG A 270 12.85 -15.84 -1.08
N PRO A 271 11.99 -16.32 -1.99
CA PRO A 271 12.43 -17.17 -3.10
C PRO A 271 13.40 -16.46 -4.05
N LYS A 272 13.24 -15.15 -4.26
CA LYS A 272 14.17 -14.39 -5.09
C LYS A 272 15.51 -14.15 -4.41
N SER A 273 15.53 -13.87 -3.11
CA SER A 273 16.78 -13.75 -2.34
C SER A 273 17.55 -15.06 -2.30
N GLN A 274 16.85 -16.17 -2.06
CA GLN A 274 17.45 -17.50 -2.08
C GLN A 274 18.05 -17.82 -3.46
N PHE A 275 17.31 -17.62 -4.54
CA PHE A 275 17.82 -17.83 -5.90
C PHE A 275 19.04 -16.96 -6.20
N PHE A 276 19.05 -15.71 -5.74
CA PHE A 276 20.15 -14.79 -5.95
C PHE A 276 21.44 -15.27 -5.28
N VAL A 277 21.34 -15.73 -4.05
CA VAL A 277 22.50 -16.17 -3.27
C VAL A 277 22.96 -17.59 -3.68
N SER A 278 22.01 -18.53 -3.79
CA SER A 278 22.36 -19.95 -4.01
C SER A 278 22.68 -20.26 -5.46
N GLU A 279 21.86 -19.77 -6.41
CA GLU A 279 21.96 -20.14 -7.82
C GLU A 279 22.82 -19.16 -8.62
N MET A 280 22.52 -17.84 -8.47
CA MET A 280 23.27 -16.81 -9.18
C MET A 280 24.65 -16.58 -8.54
N ARG A 281 24.83 -16.91 -7.26
CA ARG A 281 26.07 -16.77 -6.48
C ARG A 281 26.66 -15.37 -6.57
N ARG A 282 25.78 -14.36 -6.47
CA ARG A 282 26.15 -12.94 -6.57
C ARG A 282 26.22 -12.30 -5.19
N GLU A 283 26.96 -11.21 -5.11
CA GLU A 283 27.12 -10.45 -3.87
C GLU A 283 25.87 -9.61 -3.55
N LEU A 284 25.44 -9.60 -2.29
CA LEU A 284 24.27 -8.86 -1.81
C LEU A 284 24.33 -7.36 -2.14
N ARG A 285 25.53 -6.78 -2.26
CA ARG A 285 25.70 -5.39 -2.67
C ARG A 285 25.03 -5.06 -4.01
N GLU A 286 24.96 -6.01 -4.93
CA GLU A 286 24.30 -5.80 -6.22
C GLU A 286 22.77 -5.63 -6.05
N LEU A 287 22.14 -6.37 -5.11
CA LEU A 287 20.73 -6.18 -4.75
C LEU A 287 20.49 -4.84 -4.07
N ARG A 288 21.42 -4.41 -3.19
CA ARG A 288 21.37 -3.09 -2.58
C ARG A 288 21.38 -1.98 -3.63
N ASP A 289 22.20 -2.13 -4.66
CA ASP A 289 22.36 -1.15 -5.71
C ASP A 289 21.23 -1.22 -6.76
N PHE A 290 20.62 -2.39 -6.91
CA PHE A 290 19.51 -2.62 -7.83
C PHE A 290 18.33 -3.37 -7.16
N PRO A 291 17.62 -2.77 -6.18
CA PRO A 291 16.50 -3.42 -5.49
C PRO A 291 15.28 -3.67 -6.39
N GLN A 292 15.20 -3.06 -7.57
CA GLN A 292 14.21 -3.37 -8.60
C GLN A 292 14.25 -4.84 -9.06
N TYR A 293 15.31 -5.58 -8.76
CA TYR A 293 15.38 -7.03 -8.94
C TYR A 293 14.12 -7.74 -8.45
N PHE A 294 13.59 -7.34 -7.30
CA PHE A 294 12.39 -7.92 -6.71
C PHE A 294 11.10 -7.68 -7.50
N SER A 295 11.08 -6.75 -8.45
CA SER A 295 9.93 -6.51 -9.32
C SER A 295 9.84 -7.49 -10.49
N PHE A 296 10.93 -8.12 -10.88
CA PHE A 296 10.95 -9.02 -12.02
C PHE A 296 10.46 -10.44 -11.64
N SER A 297 9.77 -11.11 -12.57
CA SER A 297 9.34 -12.49 -12.38
C SER A 297 10.53 -13.44 -12.26
N LEU A 298 10.56 -14.24 -11.19
CA LEU A 298 11.60 -15.23 -10.98
C LEU A 298 11.53 -16.32 -12.08
N ALA A 299 10.32 -16.84 -12.36
CA ALA A 299 10.11 -17.91 -13.32
C ALA A 299 10.27 -17.46 -14.79
N ASN A 300 9.71 -16.27 -15.14
CA ASN A 300 9.62 -15.86 -16.53
C ASN A 300 10.79 -14.98 -17.00
N ARG A 301 11.56 -14.38 -16.07
CA ARG A 301 12.64 -13.45 -16.45
C ARG A 301 13.98 -13.74 -15.79
N ILE A 302 14.03 -13.81 -14.46
CA ILE A 302 15.31 -13.93 -13.75
C ILE A 302 15.98 -15.26 -14.07
N ARG A 303 15.28 -16.38 -13.84
CA ARG A 303 15.81 -17.73 -14.04
C ARG A 303 16.19 -18.03 -15.49
N PRO A 304 15.31 -17.78 -16.50
CA PRO A 304 15.67 -18.06 -17.89
C PRO A 304 16.87 -17.26 -18.37
N ARG A 305 16.98 -15.98 -18.03
CA ARG A 305 18.10 -15.13 -18.45
C ARG A 305 19.40 -15.51 -17.77
N HIS A 306 19.33 -15.86 -16.48
CA HIS A 306 20.50 -16.39 -15.78
C HIS A 306 20.99 -17.68 -16.42
N GLN A 307 20.08 -18.60 -16.75
CA GLN A 307 20.42 -19.86 -17.39
C GLN A 307 21.05 -19.64 -18.76
N SER A 308 20.46 -18.78 -19.61
CA SER A 308 21.04 -18.45 -20.92
C SER A 308 22.43 -17.84 -20.82
N CYS A 309 22.67 -16.99 -19.83
CA CYS A 309 23.99 -16.44 -19.57
C CYS A 309 25.00 -17.52 -19.13
N LYS A 310 24.57 -18.44 -18.26
CA LYS A 310 25.39 -19.55 -17.76
C LYS A 310 25.79 -20.48 -18.88
N GLU A 311 24.86 -20.88 -19.74
CA GLU A 311 25.08 -21.77 -20.88
C GLU A 311 26.05 -21.17 -21.90
N LYS A 312 25.97 -19.86 -22.10
CA LYS A 312 26.79 -19.14 -23.09
C LYS A 312 28.06 -18.50 -22.48
N GLY A 313 28.35 -18.75 -21.20
CA GLY A 313 29.53 -18.20 -20.51
C GLY A 313 29.55 -16.67 -20.40
N ALA A 314 28.39 -16.00 -20.54
CA ALA A 314 28.28 -14.56 -20.51
C ALA A 314 27.92 -14.04 -19.13
N SER A 315 28.45 -12.89 -18.76
CA SER A 315 28.13 -12.21 -17.49
C SER A 315 27.62 -10.80 -17.75
N PHE A 316 26.52 -10.42 -17.10
CA PHE A 316 25.92 -9.09 -17.16
C PHE A 316 25.66 -8.55 -15.75
N PRO A 317 25.81 -7.24 -15.52
CA PRO A 317 25.30 -6.61 -14.30
C PRO A 317 23.77 -6.71 -14.27
N LEU A 318 23.15 -6.73 -13.07
CA LEU A 318 21.70 -6.93 -12.90
C LEU A 318 20.82 -6.01 -13.75
N PRO A 319 21.11 -4.71 -13.88
CA PRO A 319 20.30 -3.84 -14.72
C PRO A 319 20.32 -4.24 -16.21
N ALA A 320 21.48 -4.63 -16.75
CA ALA A 320 21.62 -5.08 -18.13
C ALA A 320 20.99 -6.46 -18.36
N LEU A 321 21.00 -7.32 -17.33
CA LEU A 321 20.34 -8.62 -17.36
C LEU A 321 18.82 -8.52 -17.39
N LEU A 322 18.22 -7.59 -16.61
CA LEU A 322 16.79 -7.65 -16.28
C LEU A 322 15.93 -6.55 -16.92
N ARG A 323 16.47 -5.34 -17.16
CA ARG A 323 15.69 -4.24 -17.74
C ARG A 323 15.32 -4.41 -19.22
N PRO A 324 16.24 -4.89 -20.10
CA PRO A 324 15.93 -4.99 -21.52
C PRO A 324 14.75 -5.93 -21.80
N ASN A 325 14.00 -5.71 -22.87
CA ASN A 325 13.04 -6.70 -23.34
C ASN A 325 13.74 -7.98 -23.85
N ASN A 326 13.00 -9.00 -24.26
CA ASN A 326 13.61 -10.27 -24.65
C ASN A 326 14.46 -10.15 -25.93
N GLU A 327 14.02 -9.37 -26.90
CA GLU A 327 14.76 -9.13 -28.16
C GLU A 327 16.08 -8.41 -27.89
N GLN A 328 16.01 -7.32 -27.12
CA GLN A 328 17.20 -6.54 -26.71
C GLN A 328 18.19 -7.38 -25.91
N PHE A 329 17.68 -8.21 -24.96
CA PHE A 329 18.54 -9.09 -24.18
C PHE A 329 19.23 -10.13 -25.07
N ASN A 330 18.52 -10.78 -26.00
CA ASN A 330 19.12 -11.78 -26.88
C ASN A 330 20.17 -11.14 -27.81
N ALA A 331 19.88 -9.96 -28.39
CA ALA A 331 20.85 -9.23 -29.19
C ALA A 331 22.12 -8.85 -28.39
N GLN A 332 21.96 -8.36 -27.15
CA GLN A 332 23.09 -8.05 -26.27
C GLN A 332 23.91 -9.32 -25.92
N LEU A 333 23.22 -10.43 -25.72
CA LEU A 333 23.85 -11.70 -25.41
C LEU A 333 24.70 -12.20 -26.58
N GLU A 334 24.20 -12.14 -27.81
CA GLU A 334 24.92 -12.51 -29.02
C GLU A 334 26.14 -11.63 -29.26
N VAL A 335 25.99 -10.30 -29.12
CA VAL A 335 27.15 -9.37 -29.23
C VAL A 335 28.21 -9.70 -28.19
N ARG A 336 27.80 -10.03 -26.95
CA ARG A 336 28.76 -10.37 -25.88
C ARG A 336 29.52 -11.66 -26.16
N ILE A 337 28.85 -12.66 -26.74
CA ILE A 337 29.48 -13.93 -27.14
C ILE A 337 30.45 -13.72 -28.29
N SER A 338 30.02 -12.97 -29.30
CA SER A 338 30.86 -12.66 -30.46
C SER A 338 32.11 -11.88 -30.08
N SER A 339 32.02 -10.97 -29.10
CA SER A 339 33.15 -10.19 -28.61
C SER A 339 34.09 -10.98 -27.67
N SER A 340 33.62 -12.06 -27.06
CA SER A 340 34.43 -12.94 -26.18
C SER A 340 35.04 -14.14 -26.90
N SER A 341 34.68 -14.39 -28.19
CA SER A 341 35.41 -15.35 -29.01
C SER A 341 36.82 -14.84 -29.28
N PRO A 342 37.87 -15.59 -28.96
CA PRO A 342 39.22 -15.20 -29.35
C PRO A 342 39.25 -15.06 -30.86
N LEU A 343 39.71 -13.87 -31.33
CA LEU A 343 39.98 -13.65 -32.74
C LEU A 343 40.72 -14.87 -33.28
N ARG A 344 40.08 -15.66 -34.16
CA ARG A 344 40.80 -16.64 -34.97
C ARG A 344 41.90 -15.82 -35.66
N ARG A 345 43.12 -15.95 -35.17
CA ARG A 345 44.27 -15.50 -35.95
C ARG A 345 44.15 -16.18 -37.30
N SER A 346 43.85 -15.37 -38.30
CA SER A 346 43.90 -15.82 -39.69
C SER A 346 45.28 -16.41 -39.94
N PRO A 347 45.40 -17.61 -40.56
CA PRO A 347 46.71 -18.23 -40.86
C PRO A 347 47.34 -17.59 -42.11
N LEU A 348 47.34 -16.27 -42.24
CA LEU A 348 47.90 -15.55 -43.34
C LEU A 348 49.32 -15.01 -43.12
N TRP A 349 50.04 -15.56 -42.09
CA TRP A 349 51.40 -15.16 -41.79
C TRP A 349 52.45 -16.22 -42.08
N LEU A 350 52.12 -17.32 -42.78
CA LEU A 350 53.08 -18.37 -43.11
C LEU A 350 53.17 -18.65 -44.61
N ALA A 351 53.29 -17.59 -45.41
CA ALA A 351 53.64 -17.79 -46.82
C ALA A 351 54.30 -16.52 -47.34
N THR A 352 55.54 -16.27 -46.99
CA THR A 352 56.58 -15.57 -47.77
C THR A 352 57.91 -15.57 -47.00
N SER A 353 58.71 -16.59 -47.22
CA SER A 353 60.16 -16.51 -47.28
C SER A 353 60.71 -17.90 -47.56
N ASP A 354 60.69 -18.26 -48.84
CA ASP A 354 61.69 -19.10 -49.41
C ASP A 354 61.62 -18.90 -50.91
N THR A 355 62.40 -17.99 -51.44
CA THR A 355 63.05 -18.06 -52.68
C THR A 355 64.12 -16.99 -52.74
N ASP A 356 65.34 -17.41 -52.84
CA ASP A 356 66.43 -16.99 -53.69
C ASP A 356 67.77 -16.82 -52.97
N LEU A 357 68.64 -17.84 -53.29
CA LEU A 357 70.06 -17.79 -53.67
C LEU A 357 71.07 -17.12 -52.72
#